data_52764acc460e8a49f86bb336825a3b83
#
_entry.id   52764acc460e8a49f86bb336825a3b83
#
_cell.length_a   1.000
_cell.length_b   1.000
_cell.length_c   1.000
_cell.angle_alpha   90.00
_cell.angle_beta   90.00
_cell.angle_gamma   90.00
#
_symmetry.space_group_name_H-M   'P 1'
#
loop_
_entity.id
_entity.type
_entity.pdbx_description
1 polymer ?
#
loop_
_entity_poly.entity_id
_entity_poly.type
_entity_poly.pdbx_seq_one_letter_code
_entity_poly.pdbx_strand_id
1 'polypeptide(L)'
;FWRALTPRVPEEPTRFGEQDLAGTAGQALVGGLYELARELGKAAERGEGEEVAERWRALAQEAARLGDTAAALLDQSLEDYVYFWERTPAGPVLRASPVELAPLLAGGLWSQLAGAVLTSATLAVGRDAGHLARELGIPTGRTTFRSWPSPFSFERVRAFVVTGLPFPDDPDYPRALARLIGTALEEVPCRALALFTSRRLLSATREALAGVPALAQGIDGERDGLLAQFRRHPPPVVLLGLDTMWEGVDLPGEQLEMLFITRLPFPVPTDPLAQAEGERLRSRGEDPFTSLFLPRAVLKLRQGVGRLIRTPQDRGAIVLSDSRVASRHYGVRFLRELPVPARLVAGPMELRAALLEIFSG
;
A
#
# COMPACT_ATOMS: atom_id res chain seq x y z
N PHE A 1 3.54 -14.75 -27.29
CA PHE A 1 2.95 -13.55 -26.71
C PHE A 1 3.86 -12.95 -25.61
N TRP A 2 4.02 -13.59 -24.45
CA TRP A 2 4.81 -13.06 -23.32
C TRP A 2 6.26 -12.72 -23.65
N ARG A 3 6.95 -13.53 -24.47
CA ARG A 3 8.32 -13.22 -24.94
C ARG A 3 8.40 -11.93 -25.75
N ALA A 4 7.36 -11.58 -26.49
CA ALA A 4 7.32 -10.34 -27.26
C ALA A 4 6.98 -9.14 -26.38
N LEU A 5 6.24 -9.31 -25.29
CA LEU A 5 5.87 -8.25 -24.36
C LEU A 5 6.98 -7.92 -23.36
N THR A 6 7.71 -8.91 -22.86
CA THR A 6 8.70 -8.74 -21.78
C THR A 6 9.66 -7.57 -21.98
N PRO A 7 10.21 -7.30 -23.17
CA PRO A 7 11.10 -6.14 -23.39
C PRO A 7 10.38 -4.80 -23.36
N ARG A 8 9.04 -4.79 -23.56
CA ARG A 8 8.24 -3.56 -23.67
C ARG A 8 7.66 -3.12 -22.34
N VAL A 9 7.52 -4.02 -21.37
CA VAL A 9 6.89 -3.72 -20.08
C VAL A 9 7.85 -2.91 -19.21
N PRO A 10 7.47 -1.68 -18.82
CA PRO A 10 8.24 -0.82 -17.92
C PRO A 10 8.45 -1.48 -16.55
N GLU A 11 9.40 -0.96 -15.78
CA GLU A 11 9.61 -1.40 -14.38
C GLU A 11 8.47 -0.97 -13.47
N GLU A 12 7.93 0.23 -13.71
CA GLU A 12 6.77 0.74 -12.96
C GLU A 12 5.47 0.39 -13.68
N PRO A 13 4.36 0.15 -12.94
CA PRO A 13 3.05 -0.05 -13.53
C PRO A 13 2.69 1.11 -14.47
N THR A 14 2.33 0.81 -15.70
CA THR A 14 2.08 1.81 -16.73
C THR A 14 0.85 1.42 -17.55
N ARG A 15 0.00 2.40 -17.87
CA ARG A 15 -1.14 2.17 -18.77
C ARG A 15 -0.66 1.74 -20.15
N PHE A 16 -1.42 0.88 -20.78
CA PHE A 16 -1.22 0.52 -22.18
C PHE A 16 -2.48 0.74 -23.01
N GLY A 17 -2.30 1.00 -24.30
CA GLY A 17 -3.36 1.05 -25.30
C GLY A 17 -3.23 -0.07 -26.32
N GLU A 18 -4.18 -0.18 -27.23
CA GLU A 18 -4.19 -1.21 -28.29
C GLU A 18 -2.88 -1.20 -29.12
N GLN A 19 -2.34 -0.03 -29.39
CA GLN A 19 -1.08 0.13 -30.13
C GLN A 19 0.14 -0.50 -29.45
N ASP A 20 0.14 -0.57 -28.11
CA ASP A 20 1.24 -1.14 -27.34
C ASP A 20 1.26 -2.67 -27.47
N LEU A 21 0.12 -3.27 -27.76
CA LEU A 21 -0.07 -4.69 -28.02
C LEU A 21 0.00 -5.05 -29.51
N ALA A 22 0.09 -4.05 -30.39
CA ALA A 22 0.17 -4.26 -31.83
C ALA A 22 1.39 -5.13 -32.22
N GLY A 23 1.19 -6.04 -33.16
CA GLY A 23 2.22 -6.98 -33.60
C GLY A 23 2.60 -8.06 -32.59
N THR A 24 1.86 -8.19 -31.49
CA THR A 24 1.96 -9.33 -30.57
C THR A 24 1.11 -10.50 -31.08
N ALA A 25 1.39 -11.69 -30.58
CA ALA A 25 0.55 -12.86 -30.86
C ALA A 25 -0.70 -12.93 -29.96
N GLY A 26 -1.27 -11.78 -29.56
CA GLY A 26 -2.41 -11.70 -28.65
C GLY A 26 -3.64 -12.43 -29.17
N GLN A 27 -4.05 -12.10 -30.39
CA GLN A 27 -5.19 -12.77 -31.05
C GLN A 27 -4.97 -14.29 -31.26
N ALA A 28 -3.72 -14.68 -31.53
CA ALA A 28 -3.39 -16.10 -31.64
C ALA A 28 -3.44 -16.81 -30.28
N LEU A 29 -3.10 -16.12 -29.18
CA LEU A 29 -3.25 -16.63 -27.81
C LEU A 29 -4.75 -16.88 -27.50
N VAL A 30 -5.60 -15.90 -27.76
CA VAL A 30 -7.05 -15.99 -27.53
C VAL A 30 -7.64 -17.12 -28.34
N GLY A 31 -7.35 -17.17 -29.66
CA GLY A 31 -7.82 -18.25 -30.56
C GLY A 31 -7.35 -19.62 -30.09
N GLY A 32 -6.08 -19.76 -29.69
CA GLY A 32 -5.54 -21.02 -29.16
C GLY A 32 -6.19 -21.47 -27.85
N LEU A 33 -6.55 -20.56 -26.95
CA LEU A 33 -7.28 -20.89 -25.72
C LEU A 33 -8.69 -21.40 -25.99
N TYR A 34 -9.42 -20.78 -26.90
CA TYR A 34 -10.76 -21.27 -27.30
C TYR A 34 -10.71 -22.60 -28.07
N GLU A 35 -9.68 -22.77 -28.89
CA GLU A 35 -9.48 -24.06 -29.57
C GLU A 35 -9.16 -25.18 -28.55
N LEU A 36 -8.28 -24.90 -27.57
CA LEU A 36 -7.99 -25.81 -26.46
C LEU A 36 -9.26 -26.16 -25.68
N ALA A 37 -10.08 -25.17 -25.32
CA ALA A 37 -11.35 -25.39 -24.64
C ALA A 37 -12.27 -26.33 -25.43
N ARG A 38 -12.36 -26.12 -26.74
CA ARG A 38 -13.17 -26.97 -27.65
C ARG A 38 -12.65 -28.40 -27.71
N GLU A 39 -11.35 -28.60 -27.84
CA GLU A 39 -10.76 -29.96 -27.90
C GLU A 39 -10.90 -30.72 -26.58
N LEU A 40 -10.72 -30.00 -25.42
CA LEU A 40 -10.95 -30.57 -24.09
C LEU A 40 -12.45 -30.95 -23.92
N GLY A 41 -13.38 -30.13 -24.42
CA GLY A 41 -14.81 -30.47 -24.42
C GLY A 41 -15.11 -31.75 -25.17
N LYS A 42 -14.52 -31.92 -26.39
CA LYS A 42 -14.64 -33.17 -27.17
C LYS A 42 -14.02 -34.37 -26.47
N ALA A 43 -12.88 -34.16 -25.72
CA ALA A 43 -12.28 -35.22 -24.92
C ALA A 43 -13.18 -35.65 -23.77
N ALA A 44 -13.92 -34.74 -23.18
CA ALA A 44 -14.92 -35.04 -22.16
C ALA A 44 -16.07 -35.90 -22.67
N GLU A 45 -16.50 -35.70 -23.93
CA GLU A 45 -17.55 -36.51 -24.58
C GLU A 45 -17.07 -37.93 -24.91
N ARG A 46 -15.77 -38.12 -25.12
CA ARG A 46 -15.16 -39.39 -25.49
C ARG A 46 -14.57 -40.16 -24.29
N GLY A 47 -14.50 -39.52 -23.13
CA GLY A 47 -13.86 -40.06 -21.93
C GLY A 47 -14.59 -41.30 -21.40
N GLU A 48 -13.83 -42.34 -21.05
CA GLU A 48 -14.35 -43.50 -20.37
C GLU A 48 -14.45 -43.23 -18.85
N GLY A 49 -15.65 -43.05 -18.36
CA GLY A 49 -15.98 -42.79 -16.95
C GLY A 49 -16.30 -41.33 -16.61
N GLU A 50 -17.29 -41.15 -15.74
CA GLU A 50 -17.84 -39.82 -15.40
C GLU A 50 -16.76 -38.89 -14.71
N GLU A 51 -15.93 -39.46 -13.86
CA GLU A 51 -14.87 -38.68 -13.16
C GLU A 51 -13.85 -38.09 -14.14
N VAL A 52 -13.47 -38.84 -15.18
CA VAL A 52 -12.54 -38.37 -16.23
C VAL A 52 -13.22 -37.30 -17.08
N ALA A 53 -14.48 -37.54 -17.45
CA ALA A 53 -15.27 -36.57 -18.23
C ALA A 53 -15.45 -35.24 -17.46
N GLU A 54 -15.71 -35.26 -16.14
CA GLU A 54 -15.79 -34.07 -15.32
C GLU A 54 -14.48 -33.28 -15.29
N ARG A 55 -13.34 -33.94 -15.16
CA ARG A 55 -12.02 -33.27 -15.19
C ARG A 55 -11.78 -32.56 -16.53
N TRP A 56 -12.12 -33.21 -17.65
CA TRP A 56 -12.00 -32.58 -18.98
C TRP A 56 -12.94 -31.38 -19.14
N ARG A 57 -14.19 -31.48 -18.65
CA ARG A 57 -15.14 -30.35 -18.63
C ARG A 57 -14.60 -29.17 -17.83
N ALA A 58 -14.07 -29.43 -16.63
CA ALA A 58 -13.47 -28.37 -15.78
C ALA A 58 -12.29 -27.68 -16.48
N LEU A 59 -11.40 -28.44 -17.11
CA LEU A 59 -10.28 -27.87 -17.88
C LEU A 59 -10.76 -27.10 -19.12
N ALA A 60 -11.81 -27.57 -19.81
CA ALA A 60 -12.41 -26.86 -20.93
C ALA A 60 -12.99 -25.51 -20.50
N GLN A 61 -13.72 -25.48 -19.37
CA GLN A 61 -14.26 -24.26 -18.80
C GLN A 61 -13.15 -23.28 -18.39
N GLU A 62 -12.07 -23.78 -17.77
CA GLU A 62 -10.94 -22.94 -17.38
C GLU A 62 -10.22 -22.36 -18.60
N ALA A 63 -10.00 -23.14 -19.66
CA ALA A 63 -9.42 -22.65 -20.90
C ALA A 63 -10.29 -21.58 -21.57
N ALA A 64 -11.61 -21.78 -21.61
CA ALA A 64 -12.55 -20.78 -22.12
C ALA A 64 -12.51 -19.49 -21.28
N ARG A 65 -12.54 -19.59 -19.95
CA ARG A 65 -12.44 -18.46 -19.02
C ARG A 65 -11.14 -17.67 -19.21
N LEU A 66 -10.02 -18.36 -19.42
CA LEU A 66 -8.75 -17.71 -19.75
C LEU A 66 -8.79 -17.01 -21.10
N GLY A 67 -9.49 -17.61 -22.09
CA GLY A 67 -9.75 -17.00 -23.40
C GLY A 67 -10.53 -15.70 -23.27
N ASP A 68 -11.64 -15.72 -22.53
CA ASP A 68 -12.48 -14.54 -22.27
C ASP A 68 -11.69 -13.44 -21.55
N THR A 69 -10.90 -13.81 -20.54
CA THR A 69 -10.05 -12.87 -19.80
C THR A 69 -8.98 -12.25 -20.71
N ALA A 70 -8.33 -13.07 -21.53
CA ALA A 70 -7.32 -12.58 -22.47
C ALA A 70 -7.93 -11.65 -23.53
N ALA A 71 -9.10 -12.02 -24.08
CA ALA A 71 -9.83 -11.18 -25.01
C ALA A 71 -10.19 -9.83 -24.40
N ALA A 72 -10.80 -9.82 -23.21
CA ALA A 72 -11.18 -8.59 -22.52
C ALA A 72 -9.98 -7.66 -22.21
N LEU A 73 -8.82 -8.23 -21.87
CA LEU A 73 -7.59 -7.46 -21.65
C LEU A 73 -7.01 -6.89 -22.96
N LEU A 74 -7.05 -7.65 -24.05
CA LEU A 74 -6.48 -7.25 -25.34
C LEU A 74 -7.36 -6.24 -26.07
N ASP A 75 -8.66 -6.43 -26.05
CA ASP A 75 -9.65 -5.59 -26.73
C ASP A 75 -10.10 -4.41 -25.84
N GLN A 76 -9.62 -4.33 -24.59
CA GLN A 76 -10.01 -3.31 -23.61
C GLN A 76 -11.52 -3.09 -23.50
N SER A 77 -12.29 -4.17 -23.57
CA SER A 77 -13.74 -4.17 -23.75
C SER A 77 -14.55 -3.90 -22.48
N LEU A 78 -13.90 -3.88 -21.31
CA LEU A 78 -14.59 -3.58 -20.05
C LEU A 78 -14.72 -2.06 -19.87
N GLU A 79 -15.95 -1.57 -19.79
CA GLU A 79 -16.23 -0.17 -19.53
C GLU A 79 -15.84 0.21 -18.08
N ASP A 80 -15.37 1.45 -17.89
CA ASP A 80 -14.94 1.97 -16.59
C ASP A 80 -13.77 1.19 -15.94
N TYR A 81 -12.94 0.54 -16.74
CA TYR A 81 -11.71 -0.11 -16.29
C TYR A 81 -10.47 0.64 -16.79
N VAL A 82 -9.41 0.58 -16.00
CA VAL A 82 -8.07 1.01 -16.40
C VAL A 82 -7.22 -0.22 -16.72
N TYR A 83 -6.54 -0.19 -17.87
CA TYR A 83 -5.69 -1.26 -18.35
C TYR A 83 -4.24 -0.86 -18.19
N PHE A 84 -3.45 -1.74 -17.56
CA PHE A 84 -2.03 -1.49 -17.35
C PHE A 84 -1.24 -2.78 -17.28
N TRP A 85 0.03 -2.67 -17.52
CA TRP A 85 0.98 -3.74 -17.31
C TRP A 85 1.93 -3.42 -16.16
N GLU A 86 2.44 -4.47 -15.56
CA GLU A 86 3.46 -4.38 -14.52
C GLU A 86 4.48 -5.51 -14.68
N ARG A 87 5.68 -5.25 -14.19
CA ARG A 87 6.72 -6.27 -14.10
C ARG A 87 6.69 -6.91 -12.72
N THR A 88 6.55 -8.23 -12.69
CA THR A 88 6.65 -9.02 -11.45
C THR A 88 7.89 -9.92 -11.50
N PRO A 89 8.34 -10.50 -10.38
CA PRO A 89 9.41 -11.50 -10.37
C PRO A 89 9.11 -12.71 -11.27
N ALA A 90 7.83 -13.05 -11.45
CA ALA A 90 7.38 -14.13 -12.34
C ALA A 90 7.30 -13.73 -13.81
N GLY A 91 7.46 -12.44 -14.13
CA GLY A 91 7.38 -11.89 -15.48
C GLY A 91 6.35 -10.77 -15.63
N PRO A 92 6.08 -10.35 -16.88
CA PRO A 92 5.10 -9.30 -17.15
C PRO A 92 3.68 -9.79 -16.89
N VAL A 93 2.83 -8.90 -16.36
CA VAL A 93 1.42 -9.15 -16.09
C VAL A 93 0.60 -8.03 -16.73
N LEU A 94 -0.48 -8.40 -17.45
CA LEU A 94 -1.51 -7.47 -17.90
C LEU A 94 -2.63 -7.45 -16.87
N ARG A 95 -3.11 -6.24 -16.55
CA ARG A 95 -4.20 -6.05 -15.60
C ARG A 95 -5.31 -5.17 -16.17
N ALA A 96 -6.52 -5.47 -15.76
CA ALA A 96 -7.66 -4.57 -15.85
C ALA A 96 -8.23 -4.38 -14.46
N SER A 97 -8.37 -3.13 -14.03
CA SER A 97 -8.93 -2.80 -12.72
C SER A 97 -10.10 -1.83 -12.87
N PRO A 98 -11.24 -2.07 -12.20
CA PRO A 98 -12.33 -1.11 -12.22
C PRO A 98 -11.88 0.20 -11.58
N VAL A 99 -12.23 1.32 -12.21
CA VAL A 99 -11.93 2.66 -11.69
C VAL A 99 -12.80 2.99 -10.46
N GLU A 100 -14.00 2.42 -10.40
CA GLU A 100 -14.92 2.55 -9.27
C GLU A 100 -15.42 1.18 -8.82
N LEU A 101 -15.22 0.87 -7.54
CA LEU A 101 -15.72 -0.36 -6.94
C LEU A 101 -17.19 -0.27 -6.51
N ALA A 102 -17.65 0.95 -6.19
CA ALA A 102 -18.98 1.18 -5.62
C ALA A 102 -20.14 0.57 -6.44
N PRO A 103 -20.24 0.76 -7.77
CA PRO A 103 -21.33 0.18 -8.56
C PRO A 103 -21.28 -1.36 -8.57
N LEU A 104 -20.07 -1.94 -8.66
CA LEU A 104 -19.88 -3.39 -8.70
C LEU A 104 -20.28 -4.03 -7.37
N LEU A 105 -19.88 -3.44 -6.26
CA LEU A 105 -20.20 -3.94 -4.92
C LEU A 105 -21.69 -3.73 -4.59
N ALA A 106 -22.27 -2.60 -5.01
CA ALA A 106 -23.69 -2.33 -4.79
C ALA A 106 -24.57 -3.37 -5.48
N GLY A 107 -24.30 -3.71 -6.75
CA GLY A 107 -25.06 -4.70 -7.52
C GLY A 107 -24.71 -6.14 -7.17
N GLY A 108 -23.42 -6.44 -7.02
CA GLY A 108 -22.93 -7.81 -6.87
C GLY A 108 -22.87 -8.32 -5.43
N LEU A 109 -22.66 -7.46 -4.45
CA LEU A 109 -22.47 -7.88 -3.06
C LEU A 109 -23.59 -7.38 -2.15
N TRP A 110 -23.76 -6.06 -2.01
CA TRP A 110 -24.69 -5.50 -1.02
C TRP A 110 -26.15 -5.85 -1.30
N SER A 111 -26.52 -6.03 -2.56
CA SER A 111 -27.88 -6.45 -2.96
C SER A 111 -28.22 -7.87 -2.54
N GLN A 112 -27.22 -8.73 -2.35
CA GLN A 112 -27.40 -10.17 -2.04
C GLN A 112 -27.29 -10.48 -0.55
N LEU A 113 -26.77 -9.53 0.26
CA LEU A 113 -26.55 -9.77 1.69
C LEU A 113 -27.76 -9.37 2.52
N ALA A 114 -28.20 -10.27 3.40
CA ALA A 114 -29.21 -9.97 4.43
C ALA A 114 -28.65 -8.99 5.48
N GLY A 115 -27.35 -9.02 5.75
CA GLY A 115 -26.64 -8.12 6.65
C GLY A 115 -25.15 -8.27 6.52
N ALA A 116 -24.40 -7.21 6.87
CA ALA A 116 -22.96 -7.19 6.86
C ALA A 116 -22.42 -6.40 8.04
N VAL A 117 -21.28 -6.82 8.58
CA VAL A 117 -20.53 -6.10 9.61
C VAL A 117 -19.11 -5.86 9.09
N LEU A 118 -18.72 -4.59 9.00
CA LEU A 118 -17.35 -4.19 8.69
C LEU A 118 -16.71 -3.68 9.97
N THR A 119 -15.56 -4.21 10.31
CA THR A 119 -14.81 -3.81 11.50
C THR A 119 -13.34 -3.61 11.17
N SER A 120 -12.79 -2.49 11.64
CA SER A 120 -11.35 -2.18 11.55
C SER A 120 -11.01 -1.04 12.50
N ALA A 121 -9.75 -0.91 12.84
CA ALA A 121 -9.23 0.25 13.57
C ALA A 121 -9.21 1.54 12.72
N THR A 122 -9.38 1.42 11.39
CA THR A 122 -9.17 2.51 10.42
C THR A 122 -10.29 2.59 9.36
N LEU A 123 -11.57 2.43 9.77
CA LEU A 123 -12.72 2.59 8.86
C LEU A 123 -13.09 4.04 8.57
N ALA A 124 -12.69 4.98 9.43
CA ALA A 124 -13.12 6.37 9.37
C ALA A 124 -11.94 7.33 9.38
N VAL A 125 -12.10 8.47 8.74
CA VAL A 125 -11.25 9.65 8.91
C VAL A 125 -11.90 10.53 9.98
N GLY A 126 -11.25 10.70 11.12
CA GLY A 126 -11.89 11.30 12.29
C GLY A 126 -13.08 10.48 12.78
N ARG A 127 -14.29 11.04 12.69
CA ARG A 127 -15.54 10.37 13.09
C ARG A 127 -16.47 10.05 11.90
N ASP A 128 -15.97 10.19 10.67
CA ASP A 128 -16.77 10.03 9.46
C ASP A 128 -16.31 8.82 8.65
N ALA A 129 -17.19 7.84 8.49
CA ALA A 129 -17.00 6.67 7.62
C ALA A 129 -17.57 6.89 6.21
N GLY A 130 -18.07 8.10 5.89
CA GLY A 130 -18.70 8.41 4.61
C GLY A 130 -17.77 8.25 3.41
N HIS A 131 -16.47 8.45 3.60
CA HIS A 131 -15.47 8.17 2.56
C HIS A 131 -15.49 6.68 2.18
N LEU A 132 -15.37 5.79 3.15
CA LEU A 132 -15.41 4.35 2.94
C LEU A 132 -16.76 3.90 2.35
N ALA A 133 -17.87 4.46 2.85
CA ALA A 133 -19.19 4.13 2.34
C ALA A 133 -19.35 4.50 0.86
N ARG A 134 -18.82 5.64 0.43
CA ARG A 134 -18.80 6.03 -0.98
C ARG A 134 -17.91 5.12 -1.82
N GLU A 135 -16.69 4.82 -1.37
CA GLU A 135 -15.74 3.96 -2.11
C GLU A 135 -16.28 2.54 -2.31
N LEU A 136 -16.95 2.00 -1.30
CA LEU A 136 -17.49 0.64 -1.34
C LEU A 136 -18.96 0.54 -1.77
N GLY A 137 -19.61 1.67 -2.08
CA GLY A 137 -21.03 1.66 -2.47
C GLY A 137 -21.96 1.15 -1.37
N ILE A 138 -21.62 1.39 -0.09
CA ILE A 138 -22.41 0.91 1.04
C ILE A 138 -23.73 1.68 1.12
N PRO A 139 -24.89 0.99 1.24
CA PRO A 139 -26.18 1.64 1.34
C PRO A 139 -26.32 2.44 2.64
N THR A 140 -26.14 3.76 2.58
CA THR A 140 -26.10 4.63 3.79
C THR A 140 -27.41 4.67 4.57
N GLY A 141 -28.56 4.54 3.88
CA GLY A 141 -29.89 4.55 4.55
C GLY A 141 -30.17 3.31 5.42
N ARG A 142 -29.36 2.25 5.33
CA ARG A 142 -29.50 1.01 6.10
C ARG A 142 -28.26 0.71 6.95
N THR A 143 -27.34 1.68 7.07
CA THR A 143 -26.04 1.47 7.71
C THR A 143 -25.94 2.27 9.00
N THR A 144 -25.43 1.65 10.05
CA THR A 144 -25.09 2.32 11.32
C THR A 144 -23.60 2.28 11.51
N PHE A 145 -22.99 3.44 11.71
CA PHE A 145 -21.56 3.55 12.06
C PHE A 145 -21.41 3.76 13.58
N ARG A 146 -20.48 3.01 14.18
CA ARG A 146 -20.07 3.19 15.57
C ARG A 146 -18.56 3.22 15.68
N SER A 147 -18.05 4.10 16.55
CA SER A 147 -16.63 4.20 16.87
C SER A 147 -16.45 4.10 18.37
N TRP A 148 -15.44 3.37 18.78
CA TRP A 148 -15.03 3.24 20.18
C TRP A 148 -13.65 3.86 20.36
N PRO A 149 -13.34 4.44 21.54
CA PRO A 149 -12.01 4.92 21.85
C PRO A 149 -11.00 3.77 21.84
N SER A 150 -9.73 4.10 21.58
CA SER A 150 -8.65 3.13 21.69
C SER A 150 -8.55 2.61 23.13
N PRO A 151 -8.38 1.29 23.34
CA PRO A 151 -8.13 0.73 24.66
C PRO A 151 -6.70 0.97 25.15
N PHE A 152 -5.82 1.49 24.29
CA PHE A 152 -4.41 1.69 24.59
C PHE A 152 -4.16 3.07 25.22
N SER A 153 -3.25 3.13 26.22
CA SER A 153 -2.73 4.38 26.75
C SER A 153 -1.63 4.93 25.82
N PHE A 154 -1.70 6.23 25.56
CA PHE A 154 -0.68 6.95 24.78
C PHE A 154 0.20 7.88 25.64
N GLU A 155 0.11 7.79 26.97
CA GLU A 155 0.86 8.65 27.89
C GLU A 155 2.38 8.55 27.72
N ARG A 156 2.85 7.35 27.33
CA ARG A 156 4.27 7.05 27.09
C ARG A 156 4.69 7.18 25.62
N VAL A 157 3.84 7.78 24.78
CA VAL A 157 4.12 8.04 23.38
C VAL A 157 4.42 9.51 23.17
N ARG A 158 5.36 9.81 22.29
CA ARG A 158 5.62 11.16 21.81
C ARG A 158 5.64 11.18 20.30
N ALA A 159 5.18 12.28 19.73
CA ALA A 159 5.21 12.48 18.29
C ALA A 159 6.03 13.72 17.94
N PHE A 160 6.81 13.63 16.88
CA PHE A 160 7.67 14.69 16.39
C PHE A 160 7.43 14.94 14.91
N VAL A 161 7.50 16.20 14.49
CA VAL A 161 7.54 16.60 13.08
C VAL A 161 8.87 17.30 12.85
N VAL A 162 9.68 16.76 11.97
CA VAL A 162 10.99 17.33 11.61
C VAL A 162 10.79 18.35 10.49
N THR A 163 11.06 19.63 10.79
CA THR A 163 10.74 20.74 9.87
C THR A 163 11.90 21.16 8.98
N GLY A 164 13.13 20.90 9.38
CA GLY A 164 14.34 21.36 8.68
C GLY A 164 14.95 20.34 7.72
N LEU A 165 14.26 19.26 7.40
CA LEU A 165 14.67 18.38 6.32
C LEU A 165 14.32 18.98 4.95
N PRO A 166 15.11 18.70 3.91
CA PRO A 166 14.71 18.98 2.53
C PRO A 166 13.32 18.38 2.21
N PHE A 167 12.66 18.83 1.16
CA PHE A 167 11.44 18.18 0.72
C PHE A 167 11.72 16.76 0.20
N PRO A 168 10.75 15.82 0.30
CA PRO A 168 10.97 14.43 -0.11
C PRO A 168 11.37 14.20 -1.57
N ASP A 169 11.16 15.19 -2.44
CA ASP A 169 11.55 15.14 -3.86
C ASP A 169 12.95 15.75 -4.10
N ASP A 170 13.59 16.31 -3.07
CA ASP A 170 14.94 16.86 -3.13
C ASP A 170 15.98 15.73 -3.21
N PRO A 171 17.00 15.82 -4.09
CA PRO A 171 18.08 14.84 -4.19
C PRO A 171 18.84 14.57 -2.89
N ASP A 172 18.93 15.55 -2.00
CA ASP A 172 19.63 15.44 -0.73
C ASP A 172 18.75 14.82 0.40
N TYR A 173 17.44 14.66 0.15
CA TYR A 173 16.51 14.12 1.15
C TYR A 173 16.91 12.74 1.68
N PRO A 174 17.32 11.74 0.87
CA PRO A 174 17.71 10.42 1.36
C PRO A 174 18.90 10.48 2.33
N ARG A 175 19.88 11.33 2.08
CA ARG A 175 21.04 11.53 2.95
C ARG A 175 20.66 12.23 4.25
N ALA A 176 19.80 13.24 4.18
CA ALA A 176 19.30 13.94 5.36
C ALA A 176 18.45 13.01 6.25
N LEU A 177 17.61 12.17 5.63
CA LEU A 177 16.80 11.15 6.31
C LEU A 177 17.68 10.08 6.97
N ALA A 178 18.69 9.56 6.28
CA ALA A 178 19.64 8.60 6.83
C ALA A 178 20.36 9.17 8.06
N ARG A 179 20.81 10.43 7.99
CA ARG A 179 21.43 11.13 9.13
C ARG A 179 20.45 11.28 10.29
N LEU A 180 19.20 11.61 10.03
CA LEU A 180 18.16 11.72 11.05
C LEU A 180 17.98 10.40 11.81
N ILE A 181 17.80 9.30 11.06
CA ILE A 181 17.61 7.95 11.60
C ILE A 181 18.86 7.51 12.38
N GLY A 182 20.05 7.69 11.81
CA GLY A 182 21.33 7.34 12.45
C GLY A 182 21.51 8.06 13.78
N THR A 183 21.41 9.40 13.78
CA THR A 183 21.55 10.22 14.99
C THR A 183 20.53 9.85 16.08
N ALA A 184 19.30 9.55 15.71
CA ALA A 184 18.27 9.16 16.67
C ALA A 184 18.58 7.80 17.33
N LEU A 185 19.06 6.83 16.56
CA LEU A 185 19.34 5.47 17.06
C LEU A 185 20.71 5.32 17.73
N GLU A 186 21.67 6.17 17.42
CA GLU A 186 22.92 6.28 18.16
C GLU A 186 22.68 6.79 19.58
N GLU A 187 21.75 7.71 19.76
CA GLU A 187 21.44 8.28 21.07
C GLU A 187 20.49 7.41 21.89
N VAL A 188 19.49 6.82 21.22
CA VAL A 188 18.51 5.93 21.85
C VAL A 188 18.60 4.56 21.16
N PRO A 189 19.47 3.67 21.66
CA PRO A 189 19.61 2.33 21.10
C PRO A 189 18.34 1.51 21.28
N CYS A 190 17.50 1.50 20.26
CA CYS A 190 16.22 0.79 20.26
C CYS A 190 15.96 0.09 18.90
N ARG A 191 14.87 -0.63 18.79
CA ARG A 191 14.38 -1.14 17.50
C ARG A 191 13.47 -0.12 16.86
N ALA A 192 13.80 0.24 15.63
CA ALA A 192 13.03 1.21 14.84
C ALA A 192 12.47 0.61 13.56
N LEU A 193 11.31 1.10 13.16
CA LEU A 193 10.71 0.85 11.85
C LEU A 193 10.65 2.17 11.08
N ALA A 194 11.19 2.20 9.88
CA ALA A 194 11.05 3.33 8.96
C ALA A 194 10.18 2.92 7.78
N LEU A 195 9.02 3.56 7.64
CA LEU A 195 8.02 3.29 6.62
C LEU A 195 8.24 4.18 5.40
N PHE A 196 8.45 3.54 4.26
CA PHE A 196 8.70 4.16 2.97
C PHE A 196 7.51 4.00 2.03
N THR A 197 7.36 4.95 1.11
CA THR A 197 6.35 4.92 0.04
C THR A 197 6.95 4.63 -1.34
N SER A 198 8.27 4.53 -1.45
CA SER A 198 8.94 4.16 -2.70
C SER A 198 10.22 3.37 -2.47
N ARG A 199 10.45 2.38 -3.33
CA ARG A 199 11.67 1.57 -3.34
C ARG A 199 12.92 2.44 -3.57
N ARG A 200 12.84 3.40 -4.47
CA ARG A 200 13.95 4.32 -4.78
C ARG A 200 14.42 5.10 -3.54
N LEU A 201 13.48 5.68 -2.77
CA LEU A 201 13.83 6.40 -1.55
C LEU A 201 14.40 5.45 -0.49
N LEU A 202 13.83 4.27 -0.34
CA LEU A 202 14.33 3.24 0.59
C LEU A 202 15.76 2.85 0.26
N SER A 203 16.07 2.51 -1.00
CA SER A 203 17.40 2.10 -1.44
C SER A 203 18.42 3.22 -1.23
N ALA A 204 18.12 4.43 -1.66
CA ALA A 204 19.01 5.59 -1.49
C ALA A 204 19.26 5.93 0.00
N THR A 205 18.25 5.77 0.86
CA THR A 205 18.40 5.97 2.30
C THR A 205 19.25 4.84 2.91
N ARG A 206 19.03 3.58 2.50
CA ARG A 206 19.82 2.42 2.95
C ARG A 206 21.30 2.56 2.62
N GLU A 207 21.62 3.04 1.42
CA GLU A 207 23.00 3.31 0.96
C GLU A 207 23.66 4.45 1.76
N ALA A 208 22.90 5.47 2.12
CA ALA A 208 23.41 6.63 2.87
C ALA A 208 23.50 6.38 4.39
N LEU A 209 22.82 5.34 4.91
CA LEU A 209 22.77 5.05 6.33
C LEU A 209 24.07 4.37 6.78
N ALA A 210 24.76 5.00 7.72
CA ALA A 210 25.98 4.49 8.34
C ALA A 210 25.81 4.40 9.86
N GLY A 211 26.62 3.59 10.52
CA GLY A 211 26.69 3.50 11.99
C GLY A 211 25.59 2.67 12.67
N VAL A 212 24.48 2.39 11.98
CA VAL A 212 23.35 1.62 12.53
C VAL A 212 23.03 0.44 11.62
N PRO A 213 22.91 -0.79 12.16
CA PRO A 213 22.43 -1.94 11.41
C PRO A 213 21.04 -1.70 10.81
N ALA A 214 20.89 -1.94 9.53
CA ALA A 214 19.64 -1.74 8.81
C ALA A 214 19.26 -2.99 7.99
N LEU A 215 17.99 -3.35 8.06
CA LEU A 215 17.36 -4.42 7.29
C LEU A 215 16.38 -3.79 6.32
N ALA A 216 16.60 -3.93 5.03
CA ALA A 216 15.83 -3.25 3.99
C ALA A 216 15.01 -4.23 3.15
N GLN A 217 13.72 -3.99 3.07
CA GLN A 217 12.80 -4.83 2.31
C GLN A 217 13.12 -4.81 0.81
N GLY A 218 13.22 -6.02 0.22
CA GLY A 218 13.55 -6.20 -1.19
C GLY A 218 15.04 -6.00 -1.53
N ILE A 219 15.90 -5.76 -0.52
CA ILE A 219 17.37 -5.70 -0.63
C ILE A 219 17.98 -6.81 0.24
N ASP A 220 17.70 -6.79 1.54
CA ASP A 220 18.26 -7.75 2.50
C ASP A 220 17.35 -8.99 2.69
N GLY A 221 16.17 -8.98 2.08
CA GLY A 221 15.21 -10.09 2.09
C GLY A 221 13.75 -9.66 1.91
N GLU A 222 12.87 -10.65 1.96
CA GLU A 222 11.43 -10.45 1.90
C GLU A 222 10.84 -10.27 3.32
N ARG A 223 9.59 -9.77 3.39
CA ARG A 223 8.92 -9.33 4.61
C ARG A 223 9.06 -10.27 5.80
N ASP A 224 8.69 -11.52 5.67
CA ASP A 224 8.60 -12.45 6.82
C ASP A 224 9.99 -12.85 7.33
N GLY A 225 10.95 -13.06 6.41
CA GLY A 225 12.34 -13.30 6.74
C GLY A 225 13.00 -12.11 7.45
N LEU A 226 12.72 -10.89 6.98
CA LEU A 226 13.22 -9.67 7.59
C LEU A 226 12.64 -9.43 8.99
N LEU A 227 11.35 -9.67 9.19
CA LEU A 227 10.72 -9.57 10.52
C LEU A 227 11.32 -10.56 11.51
N ALA A 228 11.62 -11.79 11.06
CA ALA A 228 12.28 -12.78 11.89
C ALA A 228 13.73 -12.38 12.26
N GLN A 229 14.48 -11.79 11.32
CA GLN A 229 15.82 -11.27 11.56
C GLN A 229 15.77 -10.06 12.51
N PHE A 230 14.88 -9.10 12.25
CA PHE A 230 14.71 -7.88 13.05
C PHE A 230 14.41 -8.19 14.52
N ARG A 231 13.53 -9.17 14.80
CA ARG A 231 13.23 -9.57 16.18
C ARG A 231 14.44 -10.16 16.91
N ARG A 232 15.35 -10.82 16.20
CA ARG A 232 16.57 -11.45 16.78
C ARG A 232 17.73 -10.48 16.89
N HIS A 233 17.75 -9.42 16.08
CA HIS A 233 18.85 -8.49 16.07
C HIS A 233 18.86 -7.66 17.38
N PRO A 234 20.02 -7.52 18.07
CA PRO A 234 20.10 -6.62 19.21
C PRO A 234 19.92 -5.15 18.75
N PRO A 235 19.35 -4.28 19.61
CA PRO A 235 19.34 -2.85 19.33
C PRO A 235 20.76 -2.25 19.42
N PRO A 236 21.05 -1.14 18.70
CA PRO A 236 20.13 -0.48 17.77
C PRO A 236 20.00 -1.22 16.43
N VAL A 237 18.82 -1.21 15.87
CA VAL A 237 18.56 -1.72 14.51
C VAL A 237 17.35 -1.02 13.90
N VAL A 238 17.41 -0.75 12.61
CA VAL A 238 16.26 -0.20 11.86
C VAL A 238 15.80 -1.15 10.75
N LEU A 239 14.48 -1.37 10.69
CA LEU A 239 13.81 -2.04 9.59
C LEU A 239 13.27 -0.99 8.62
N LEU A 240 13.72 -1.02 7.37
CA LEU A 240 13.26 -0.14 6.31
C LEU A 240 12.18 -0.90 5.51
N GLY A 241 10.92 -0.50 5.65
CA GLY A 241 9.76 -1.22 5.10
C GLY A 241 9.03 -0.43 4.01
N LEU A 242 8.51 -1.16 3.03
CA LEU A 242 7.61 -0.67 1.99
C LEU A 242 6.15 -0.93 2.35
N ASP A 243 5.25 -0.80 1.40
CA ASP A 243 3.79 -0.85 1.58
C ASP A 243 3.28 -2.04 2.40
N THR A 244 3.85 -3.23 2.24
CA THR A 244 3.46 -4.42 3.02
C THR A 244 3.84 -4.34 4.50
N MET A 245 4.69 -3.38 4.90
CA MET A 245 5.03 -3.12 6.30
C MET A 245 4.11 -2.07 6.96
N TRP A 246 3.35 -1.31 6.17
CA TRP A 246 2.33 -0.41 6.70
C TRP A 246 1.18 -1.19 7.35
N GLU A 247 0.94 -2.42 6.89
CA GLU A 247 -0.12 -3.29 7.38
C GLU A 247 0.45 -4.65 7.83
N GLY A 248 -0.24 -5.29 8.78
CA GLY A 248 0.06 -6.68 9.18
C GLY A 248 1.40 -6.91 9.90
N VAL A 249 2.11 -5.87 10.35
CA VAL A 249 3.30 -6.02 11.21
C VAL A 249 2.87 -5.97 12.66
N ASP A 250 3.27 -6.98 13.44
CA ASP A 250 3.03 -7.07 14.87
C ASP A 250 4.36 -7.16 15.62
N LEU A 251 4.73 -6.07 16.30
CA LEU A 251 5.99 -5.88 17.02
C LEU A 251 5.69 -5.22 18.37
N PRO A 252 5.20 -5.98 19.36
CA PRO A 252 4.81 -5.44 20.66
C PRO A 252 6.03 -5.08 21.54
N GLY A 253 5.84 -4.10 22.41
CA GLY A 253 6.82 -3.71 23.44
C GLY A 253 8.16 -3.26 22.86
N GLU A 254 9.24 -3.74 23.44
CA GLU A 254 10.61 -3.44 23.03
C GLU A 254 10.98 -3.95 21.62
N GLN A 255 10.06 -4.66 20.95
CA GLN A 255 10.28 -5.05 19.54
C GLN A 255 10.11 -3.86 18.58
N LEU A 256 9.46 -2.76 19.02
CA LEU A 256 9.36 -1.52 18.26
C LEU A 256 9.13 -0.35 19.21
N GLU A 257 10.13 0.53 19.34
CA GLU A 257 10.05 1.71 20.19
C GLU A 257 10.17 3.03 19.40
N MET A 258 10.58 2.98 18.13
CA MET A 258 10.67 4.17 17.28
C MET A 258 10.12 3.91 15.89
N LEU A 259 9.24 4.81 15.44
CA LEU A 259 8.59 4.72 14.12
C LEU A 259 8.90 5.98 13.32
N PHE A 260 9.55 5.82 12.19
CA PHE A 260 9.75 6.89 11.21
C PHE A 260 8.75 6.78 10.07
N ILE A 261 7.98 7.84 9.85
CA ILE A 261 7.19 8.04 8.63
C ILE A 261 8.02 8.92 7.71
N THR A 262 8.66 8.29 6.75
CA THR A 262 9.69 8.97 5.93
C THR A 262 9.10 9.95 4.93
N ARG A 263 7.88 9.69 4.46
CA ARG A 263 7.13 10.55 3.54
C ARG A 263 5.63 10.36 3.79
N LEU A 264 4.84 11.40 3.59
CA LEU A 264 3.38 11.29 3.63
C LEU A 264 2.91 10.27 2.58
N PRO A 265 2.06 9.29 2.98
CA PRO A 265 1.74 8.12 2.15
C PRO A 265 0.65 8.42 1.12
N PHE A 266 0.85 9.46 0.32
CA PHE A 266 0.02 9.72 -0.85
C PHE A 266 0.20 8.63 -1.90
N PRO A 267 -0.84 8.31 -2.68
CA PRO A 267 -0.70 7.46 -3.86
C PRO A 267 0.40 7.98 -4.79
N VAL A 268 1.09 7.05 -5.44
CA VAL A 268 2.13 7.42 -6.41
C VAL A 268 1.46 8.08 -7.62
N PRO A 269 1.89 9.28 -8.05
CA PRO A 269 1.26 9.98 -9.16
C PRO A 269 1.26 9.22 -10.50
N THR A 270 2.21 8.30 -10.68
CA THR A 270 2.33 7.44 -11.87
C THR A 270 1.50 6.15 -11.77
N ASP A 271 0.86 5.88 -10.63
CA ASP A 271 0.01 4.70 -10.47
C ASP A 271 -1.20 4.77 -11.41
N PRO A 272 -1.40 3.76 -12.28
CA PRO A 272 -2.45 3.78 -13.30
C PRO A 272 -3.86 3.91 -12.74
N LEU A 273 -4.15 3.25 -11.62
CA LEU A 273 -5.46 3.30 -10.99
C LEU A 273 -5.70 4.67 -10.35
N ALA A 274 -4.72 5.21 -9.62
CA ALA A 274 -4.83 6.54 -9.03
C ALA A 274 -5.03 7.64 -10.07
N GLN A 275 -4.36 7.52 -11.24
CA GLN A 275 -4.58 8.43 -12.37
C GLN A 275 -6.00 8.34 -12.90
N ALA A 276 -6.51 7.12 -13.15
CA ALA A 276 -7.86 6.91 -13.68
C ALA A 276 -8.95 7.41 -12.71
N GLU A 277 -8.81 7.12 -11.41
CA GLU A 277 -9.70 7.63 -10.37
C GLU A 277 -9.67 9.17 -10.32
N GLY A 278 -8.48 9.76 -10.41
CA GLY A 278 -8.33 11.20 -10.45
C GLY A 278 -8.96 11.85 -11.70
N GLU A 279 -8.83 11.25 -12.86
CA GLU A 279 -9.48 11.69 -14.10
C GLU A 279 -11.00 11.61 -13.99
N ARG A 280 -11.51 10.52 -13.43
CA ARG A 280 -12.95 10.32 -13.20
C ARG A 280 -13.54 11.38 -12.26
N LEU A 281 -12.87 11.69 -11.15
CA LEU A 281 -13.31 12.74 -10.22
C LEU A 281 -13.31 14.12 -10.90
N ARG A 282 -12.24 14.45 -11.65
CA ARG A 282 -12.19 15.72 -12.40
C ARG A 282 -13.33 15.85 -13.42
N SER A 283 -13.67 14.76 -14.12
CA SER A 283 -14.79 14.77 -15.08
C SER A 283 -16.14 15.06 -14.41
N ARG A 284 -16.27 14.82 -13.10
CA ARG A 284 -17.43 15.14 -12.28
C ARG A 284 -17.34 16.51 -11.61
N GLY A 285 -16.28 17.28 -11.85
CA GLY A 285 -16.04 18.57 -11.22
C GLY A 285 -15.52 18.49 -9.78
N GLU A 286 -15.05 17.32 -9.34
CA GLU A 286 -14.50 17.11 -8.02
C GLU A 286 -12.98 17.27 -8.02
N ASP A 287 -12.40 17.76 -6.91
CA ASP A 287 -10.95 17.76 -6.72
C ASP A 287 -10.47 16.41 -6.19
N PRO A 288 -9.69 15.64 -6.98
CA PRO A 288 -9.20 14.33 -6.57
C PRO A 288 -8.33 14.36 -5.31
N PHE A 289 -7.62 15.46 -5.09
CA PHE A 289 -6.74 15.57 -3.94
C PHE A 289 -7.53 15.55 -2.63
N THR A 290 -8.54 16.38 -2.53
CA THR A 290 -9.35 16.53 -1.30
C THR A 290 -10.38 15.43 -1.13
N SER A 291 -10.94 14.92 -2.25
CA SER A 291 -12.03 13.93 -2.21
C SER A 291 -11.51 12.48 -2.04
N LEU A 292 -10.29 12.18 -2.50
CA LEU A 292 -9.78 10.81 -2.56
C LEU A 292 -8.37 10.65 -1.96
N PHE A 293 -7.37 11.37 -2.50
CA PHE A 293 -5.97 11.08 -2.18
C PHE A 293 -5.60 11.47 -0.76
N LEU A 294 -6.07 12.62 -0.28
CA LEU A 294 -5.79 13.08 1.07
C LEU A 294 -6.46 12.20 2.15
N PRO A 295 -7.75 11.83 2.05
CA PRO A 295 -8.36 10.86 2.96
C PRO A 295 -7.62 9.52 3.01
N ARG A 296 -7.28 8.94 1.86
CA ARG A 296 -6.52 7.68 1.78
C ARG A 296 -5.14 7.79 2.43
N ALA A 297 -4.41 8.88 2.18
CA ALA A 297 -3.11 9.12 2.78
C ALA A 297 -3.20 9.27 4.31
N VAL A 298 -4.23 9.95 4.80
CA VAL A 298 -4.50 10.12 6.23
C VAL A 298 -4.81 8.77 6.90
N LEU A 299 -5.65 7.94 6.29
CA LEU A 299 -5.94 6.59 6.78
C LEU A 299 -4.69 5.70 6.80
N LYS A 300 -3.88 5.75 5.74
CA LYS A 300 -2.63 5.00 5.66
C LYS A 300 -1.62 5.45 6.72
N LEU A 301 -1.50 6.75 6.99
CA LEU A 301 -0.70 7.24 8.11
C LEU A 301 -1.17 6.65 9.43
N ARG A 302 -2.48 6.69 9.71
CA ARG A 302 -3.07 6.13 10.94
C ARG A 302 -2.79 4.63 11.09
N GLN A 303 -2.85 3.87 10.00
CA GLN A 303 -2.48 2.45 9.99
C GLN A 303 -1.00 2.26 10.37
N GLY A 304 -0.10 3.04 9.76
CA GLY A 304 1.33 3.02 10.07
C GLY A 304 1.62 3.37 11.52
N VAL A 305 1.04 4.46 12.01
CA VAL A 305 1.19 4.90 13.42
C VAL A 305 0.68 3.87 14.40
N GLY A 306 -0.41 3.18 14.07
CA GLY A 306 -0.96 2.07 14.86
C GLY A 306 -0.04 0.86 15.00
N ARG A 307 1.15 0.84 14.34
CA ARG A 307 2.15 -0.24 14.52
C ARG A 307 2.95 -0.08 15.80
N LEU A 308 3.10 1.15 16.30
CA LEU A 308 3.95 1.43 17.46
C LEU A 308 3.33 0.97 18.79
N ILE A 309 2.00 1.09 18.95
CA ILE A 309 1.33 0.78 20.22
C ILE A 309 0.41 -0.40 20.05
N ARG A 310 0.68 -1.47 20.80
CA ARG A 310 -0.03 -2.76 20.78
C ARG A 310 -0.50 -3.20 22.15
N THR A 311 0.17 -2.69 23.21
CA THR A 311 -0.17 -2.98 24.60
C THR A 311 -0.27 -1.69 25.41
N PRO A 312 -0.96 -1.70 26.56
CA PRO A 312 -1.03 -0.52 27.43
C PRO A 312 0.32 -0.07 28.01
N GLN A 313 1.32 -0.96 28.01
CA GLN A 313 2.65 -0.70 28.56
C GLN A 313 3.63 -0.18 27.51
N ASP A 314 3.25 -0.24 26.23
CA ASP A 314 4.14 0.20 25.15
C ASP A 314 4.49 1.69 25.29
N ARG A 315 5.73 1.99 24.95
CA ARG A 315 6.25 3.35 24.84
C ARG A 315 6.91 3.55 23.50
N GLY A 316 7.06 4.78 23.09
CA GLY A 316 7.83 5.03 21.88
C GLY A 316 7.69 6.43 21.30
N ALA A 317 8.43 6.64 20.22
CA ALA A 317 8.46 7.87 19.46
C ALA A 317 7.95 7.67 18.02
N ILE A 318 7.07 8.56 17.58
CA ILE A 318 6.61 8.69 16.19
C ILE A 318 7.34 9.89 15.61
N VAL A 319 8.11 9.70 14.54
CA VAL A 319 8.87 10.75 13.87
C VAL A 319 8.35 10.92 12.44
N LEU A 320 7.68 12.04 12.19
CA LEU A 320 7.25 12.45 10.85
C LEU A 320 8.39 13.24 10.20
N SER A 321 9.04 12.65 9.21
CA SER A 321 10.23 13.25 8.57
C SER A 321 9.85 14.14 7.37
N ASP A 322 8.59 14.15 6.96
CA ASP A 322 8.10 14.96 5.85
C ASP A 322 7.70 16.37 6.32
N SER A 323 8.51 17.36 6.01
CA SER A 323 8.31 18.76 6.43
C SER A 323 7.01 19.38 5.87
N ARG A 324 6.37 18.76 4.86
CA ARG A 324 5.06 19.19 4.33
C ARG A 324 3.95 19.09 5.36
N VAL A 325 4.09 18.24 6.39
CA VAL A 325 3.15 18.17 7.52
C VAL A 325 3.03 19.50 8.25
N ALA A 326 4.14 20.21 8.41
CA ALA A 326 4.16 21.52 9.09
C ALA A 326 3.93 22.70 8.12
N SER A 327 4.34 22.55 6.85
CA SER A 327 4.39 23.68 5.90
C SER A 327 3.19 23.77 4.95
N ARG A 328 2.37 22.71 4.83
CA ARG A 328 1.21 22.68 3.93
C ARG A 328 -0.10 22.72 4.69
N HIS A 329 -1.11 23.41 4.14
CA HIS A 329 -2.43 23.56 4.75
C HIS A 329 -3.13 22.23 5.10
N TYR A 330 -2.89 21.19 4.31
CA TYR A 330 -3.45 19.85 4.56
C TYR A 330 -2.75 19.11 5.70
N GLY A 331 -1.58 19.54 6.14
CA GLY A 331 -0.81 18.87 7.18
C GLY A 331 -1.54 18.71 8.50
N VAL A 332 -2.40 19.67 8.83
CA VAL A 332 -3.26 19.61 10.04
C VAL A 332 -4.16 18.36 10.07
N ARG A 333 -4.55 17.81 8.91
CA ARG A 333 -5.37 16.58 8.85
C ARG A 333 -4.56 15.37 9.32
N PHE A 334 -3.28 15.29 8.95
CA PHE A 334 -2.37 14.25 9.42
C PHE A 334 -2.08 14.37 10.92
N LEU A 335 -1.84 15.60 11.41
CA LEU A 335 -1.57 15.84 12.83
C LEU A 335 -2.75 15.45 13.73
N ARG A 336 -3.99 15.62 13.28
CA ARG A 336 -5.21 15.25 14.03
C ARG A 336 -5.39 13.73 14.18
N GLU A 337 -4.79 12.94 13.32
CA GLU A 337 -4.85 11.47 13.37
C GLU A 337 -3.72 10.84 14.19
N LEU A 338 -2.78 11.65 14.68
CA LEU A 338 -1.78 11.18 15.62
C LEU A 338 -2.43 10.93 16.99
N PRO A 339 -1.99 9.90 17.72
CA PRO A 339 -2.55 9.57 19.04
C PRO A 339 -2.21 10.61 20.12
N VAL A 340 -1.19 11.42 19.86
CA VAL A 340 -0.69 12.49 20.76
C VAL A 340 -0.32 13.72 19.96
N PRO A 341 -0.35 14.93 20.57
CA PRO A 341 0.14 16.14 19.91
C PRO A 341 1.60 16.01 19.50
N ALA A 342 1.93 16.47 18.29
CA ALA A 342 3.29 16.44 17.78
C ALA A 342 4.07 17.71 18.18
N ARG A 343 5.31 17.52 18.65
CA ARG A 343 6.29 18.59 18.85
C ARG A 343 7.05 18.82 17.54
N LEU A 344 7.19 20.08 17.15
CA LEU A 344 8.03 20.47 16.02
C LEU A 344 9.50 20.48 16.47
N VAL A 345 10.38 19.91 15.64
CA VAL A 345 11.83 19.90 15.83
C VAL A 345 12.53 20.31 14.54
N ALA A 346 13.57 21.12 14.63
CA ALA A 346 14.23 21.66 13.43
C ALA A 346 15.05 20.60 12.68
N GLY A 347 15.64 19.63 13.38
CA GLY A 347 16.47 18.63 12.73
C GLY A 347 17.00 17.54 13.67
N PRO A 348 18.04 16.77 13.24
CA PRO A 348 18.53 15.61 13.97
C PRO A 348 18.98 15.94 15.41
N MET A 349 19.64 17.05 15.63
CA MET A 349 20.17 17.41 16.96
C MET A 349 19.07 17.78 17.96
N GLU A 350 18.03 18.47 17.48
CA GLU A 350 16.89 18.81 18.33
C GLU A 350 16.00 17.57 18.60
N LEU A 351 15.81 16.72 17.58
CA LEU A 351 15.15 15.43 17.76
C LEU A 351 15.88 14.58 18.79
N ARG A 352 17.21 14.47 18.68
CA ARG A 352 18.06 13.75 19.62
C ARG A 352 17.81 14.21 21.07
N ALA A 353 17.88 15.52 21.32
CA ALA A 353 17.65 16.08 22.67
C ALA A 353 16.24 15.74 23.19
N ALA A 354 15.23 15.82 22.32
CA ALA A 354 13.85 15.51 22.69
C ALA A 354 13.60 14.01 22.94
N LEU A 355 14.32 13.12 22.26
CA LEU A 355 14.24 11.68 22.49
C LEU A 355 14.85 11.26 23.83
N LEU A 356 15.94 11.90 24.27
CA LEU A 356 16.53 11.66 25.59
C LEU A 356 15.54 11.93 26.74
N GLU A 357 14.72 12.98 26.63
CA GLU A 357 13.68 13.29 27.62
C GLU A 357 12.69 12.14 27.84
N ILE A 358 12.51 11.26 26.82
CA ILE A 358 11.53 10.16 26.84
C ILE A 358 12.15 8.85 27.32
N PHE A 359 13.37 8.57 26.90
CA PHE A 359 13.99 7.26 27.05
C PHE A 359 14.98 7.20 28.22
N SER A 360 15.30 8.34 28.86
CA SER A 360 16.19 8.42 30.05
C SER A 360 15.43 8.38 31.39
N GLY A 361 14.09 8.25 31.36
CA GLY A 361 13.21 8.23 32.53
C GLY A 361 12.72 6.85 32.96
#